data_7b8fa5a323b4642585f9734677a5a7ea
#
_entry.id   7b8fa5a323b4642585f9734677a5a7ea
#
_cell.length_a   1.000
_cell.length_b   1.000
_cell.length_c   1.000
_cell.angle_alpha   90.00
_cell.angle_beta   90.00
_cell.angle_gamma   90.00
#
_symmetry.space_group_name_H-M   'P 1'
#
loop_
_entity.id
_entity.type
_entity.pdbx_description
1 polymer ?
#
loop_
_entity_poly.entity_id
_entity_poly.type
_entity_poly.pdbx_seq_one_letter_code
_entity_poly.pdbx_strand_id
1 'polypeptide(L)'
;DEYLISGGRDYNFEPGDLVINENGFIVGYLGEVFNDYSILESFNSTNFNFRALDEYNNIFEVNSNGKELIFSSLDATLNSKVGMLYSDITFGHVNKFPLFDLESYEQTKINNKFTVIVPIEKMLTFQSNLFIPKSK
;
A
#
# COMPACT_ATOMS: atom_id res chain seq x y z
N ASP A 1 10.00 4.73 -11.99
CA ASP A 1 9.95 3.50 -12.74
C ASP A 1 8.52 2.99 -12.83
N GLU A 2 8.09 2.71 -14.04
CA GLU A 2 6.78 2.14 -14.28
C GLU A 2 6.88 0.65 -14.49
N TYR A 3 5.92 -0.07 -13.95
CA TYR A 3 5.79 -1.50 -14.17
C TYR A 3 4.48 -1.76 -14.87
N LEU A 4 4.52 -2.59 -15.89
CA LEU A 4 3.34 -2.98 -16.63
C LEU A 4 2.87 -4.35 -16.18
N ILE A 5 1.56 -4.48 -16.03
CA ILE A 5 0.92 -5.73 -15.70
C ILE A 5 0.10 -6.16 -16.89
N SER A 6 0.23 -7.43 -17.29
CA SER A 6 -0.60 -8.02 -18.32
C SER A 6 -2.04 -8.10 -17.80
N GLY A 7 -2.97 -7.66 -18.62
CA GLY A 7 -4.38 -7.61 -18.23
C GLY A 7 -4.83 -6.21 -17.90
N GLY A 8 -6.04 -5.92 -18.27
CA GLY A 8 -6.66 -4.63 -18.07
C GLY A 8 -8.17 -4.80 -18.02
N ARG A 9 -8.89 -3.98 -18.78
CA ARG A 9 -10.35 -4.06 -18.82
C ARG A 9 -10.86 -5.41 -19.31
N ASP A 10 -10.04 -6.13 -20.08
CA ASP A 10 -10.38 -7.47 -20.54
C ASP A 10 -10.52 -8.47 -19.39
N TYR A 11 -9.90 -8.19 -18.24
CA TYR A 11 -10.07 -8.97 -17.02
C TYR A 11 -10.88 -8.23 -15.95
N ASN A 12 -11.60 -7.18 -16.34
CA ASN A 12 -12.37 -6.34 -15.42
C ASN A 12 -11.53 -5.64 -14.37
N PHE A 13 -10.26 -5.34 -14.69
CA PHE A 13 -9.42 -4.56 -13.80
C PHE A 13 -9.84 -3.10 -13.83
N GLU A 14 -9.69 -2.43 -12.69
CA GLU A 14 -10.05 -1.03 -12.54
C GLU A 14 -8.93 -0.25 -11.85
N PRO A 15 -8.80 1.05 -12.12
CA PRO A 15 -7.85 1.88 -11.38
C PRO A 15 -8.11 1.77 -9.88
N GLY A 16 -7.03 1.63 -9.11
CA GLY A 16 -7.13 1.48 -7.65
C GLY A 16 -7.21 0.04 -7.18
N ASP A 17 -7.37 -0.92 -8.09
CA ASP A 17 -7.36 -2.33 -7.69
C ASP A 17 -6.03 -2.69 -7.05
N LEU A 18 -6.08 -3.41 -5.92
CA LEU A 18 -4.88 -3.81 -5.22
C LEU A 18 -4.12 -4.87 -5.98
N VAL A 19 -2.80 -4.83 -5.85
CA VAL A 19 -1.92 -5.86 -6.36
C VAL A 19 -1.21 -6.48 -5.16
N ILE A 20 -1.34 -7.79 -5.00
CA ILE A 20 -0.76 -8.50 -3.87
C ILE A 20 0.23 -9.55 -4.37
N ASN A 21 1.17 -9.92 -3.51
CA ASN A 21 2.10 -11.00 -3.82
C ASN A 21 1.51 -12.34 -3.40
N GLU A 22 2.28 -13.41 -3.59
CA GLU A 22 1.81 -14.77 -3.27
C GLU A 22 1.59 -15.00 -1.78
N ASN A 23 2.14 -14.16 -0.92
CA ASN A 23 1.92 -14.22 0.53
C ASN A 23 0.75 -13.36 0.98
N GLY A 24 0.06 -12.72 0.05
CA GLY A 24 -1.09 -11.89 0.35
C GLY A 24 -0.77 -10.47 0.77
N PHE A 25 0.49 -10.06 0.70
CA PHE A 25 0.88 -8.68 1.05
C PHE A 25 0.70 -7.75 -0.14
N ILE A 26 0.24 -6.54 0.15
CA ILE A 26 0.09 -5.49 -0.87
C ILE A 26 1.45 -5.07 -1.36
N VAL A 27 1.63 -5.05 -2.69
CA VAL A 27 2.86 -4.55 -3.32
C VAL A 27 2.61 -3.28 -4.13
N GLY A 28 1.35 -2.92 -4.31
CA GLY A 28 0.97 -1.71 -5.01
C GLY A 28 -0.49 -1.72 -5.40
N TYR A 29 -0.84 -0.85 -6.32
CA TYR A 29 -2.21 -0.78 -6.85
C TYR A 29 -2.14 -0.39 -8.32
N LEU A 30 -3.23 -0.62 -9.03
CA LEU A 30 -3.28 -0.24 -10.44
C LEU A 30 -3.55 1.26 -10.56
N GLY A 31 -2.70 1.94 -11.33
CA GLY A 31 -2.92 3.31 -11.71
C GLY A 31 -3.83 3.36 -12.93
N GLU A 32 -3.23 3.58 -14.11
CA GLU A 32 -4.02 3.55 -15.33
C GLU A 32 -4.28 2.12 -15.78
N VAL A 33 -5.48 1.89 -16.29
CA VAL A 33 -5.90 0.57 -16.78
C VAL A 33 -6.34 0.73 -18.25
N PHE A 34 -5.71 -0.05 -19.11
CA PHE A 34 -6.01 -0.07 -20.53
C PHE A 34 -6.76 -1.38 -20.85
N ASN A 35 -6.99 -1.66 -22.12
CA ASN A 35 -7.77 -2.85 -22.48
C ASN A 35 -7.06 -4.15 -22.09
N ASP A 36 -5.77 -4.25 -22.37
CA ASP A 36 -5.02 -5.50 -22.22
C ASP A 36 -3.78 -5.38 -21.34
N TYR A 37 -3.57 -4.20 -20.74
CA TYR A 37 -2.49 -4.02 -19.76
C TYR A 37 -2.85 -2.92 -18.78
N SER A 38 -2.11 -2.86 -17.69
CA SER A 38 -2.32 -1.87 -16.63
C SER A 38 -0.96 -1.41 -16.10
N ILE A 39 -0.94 -0.21 -15.53
CA ILE A 39 0.26 0.33 -14.93
C ILE A 39 0.18 0.10 -13.43
N LEU A 40 1.22 -0.53 -12.88
CA LEU A 40 1.34 -0.77 -11.45
C LEU A 40 2.03 0.42 -10.79
N GLU A 41 1.32 1.04 -9.83
CA GLU A 41 1.92 2.01 -8.93
C GLU A 41 2.49 1.25 -7.75
N SER A 42 3.81 1.14 -7.70
CA SER A 42 4.51 0.43 -6.64
C SER A 42 5.15 1.39 -5.67
N PHE A 43 5.80 0.87 -4.64
CA PHE A 43 6.48 1.68 -3.62
C PHE A 43 7.57 2.57 -4.20
N ASN A 44 8.13 2.21 -5.35
CA ASN A 44 9.18 3.00 -6.00
C ASN A 44 8.64 4.24 -6.71
N SER A 45 7.35 4.28 -6.95
CA SER A 45 6.73 5.39 -7.66
C SER A 45 6.52 6.57 -6.72
N THR A 46 6.96 7.76 -7.14
CA THR A 46 6.66 8.98 -6.38
C THR A 46 5.18 9.34 -6.41
N ASN A 47 4.41 8.66 -7.26
CA ASN A 47 2.94 8.83 -7.30
C ASN A 47 2.23 7.91 -6.31
N PHE A 48 2.96 7.00 -5.66
CA PHE A 48 2.35 6.08 -4.71
C PHE A 48 1.74 6.86 -3.55
N ASN A 49 0.43 6.73 -3.40
CA ASN A 49 -0.33 7.38 -2.34
C ASN A 49 -1.43 6.40 -1.94
N PHE A 50 -1.33 5.90 -0.73
CA PHE A 50 -2.20 4.82 -0.30
C PHE A 50 -2.74 5.10 1.10
N ARG A 51 -4.02 4.76 1.33
CA ARG A 51 -4.62 4.86 2.65
C ARG A 51 -4.66 3.48 3.28
N ALA A 52 -4.13 3.37 4.50
CA ALA A 52 -4.10 2.13 5.24
C ALA A 52 -4.67 2.34 6.64
N LEU A 53 -5.04 1.23 7.29
CA LEU A 53 -5.54 1.24 8.66
C LEU A 53 -4.69 0.32 9.51
N ASP A 54 -4.46 0.69 10.77
CA ASP A 54 -3.88 -0.23 11.73
C ASP A 54 -4.98 -1.08 12.40
N GLU A 55 -4.62 -1.89 13.36
CA GLU A 55 -5.58 -2.77 14.04
C GLU A 55 -6.59 -2.01 14.91
N TYR A 56 -6.29 -0.75 15.22
CA TYR A 56 -7.18 0.11 16.00
C TYR A 56 -8.00 1.04 15.11
N ASN A 57 -7.93 0.85 13.79
CA ASN A 57 -8.61 1.68 12.79
C ASN A 57 -8.09 3.12 12.72
N ASN A 58 -6.87 3.36 13.17
CA ASN A 58 -6.21 4.63 12.88
C ASN A 58 -5.91 4.72 11.40
N ILE A 59 -6.18 5.88 10.81
CA ILE A 59 -5.99 6.10 9.39
C ILE A 59 -4.56 6.56 9.13
N PHE A 60 -3.88 5.89 8.22
CA PHE A 60 -2.54 6.24 7.78
C PHE A 60 -2.54 6.64 6.32
N GLU A 61 -1.85 7.72 6.03
CA GLU A 61 -1.50 8.08 4.66
C GLU A 61 -0.09 7.56 4.39
N VAL A 62 0.07 6.87 3.27
CA VAL A 62 1.35 6.27 2.90
C VAL A 62 1.80 6.87 1.59
N ASN A 63 2.92 7.57 1.61
CA ASN A 63 3.46 8.26 0.45
C ASN A 63 4.90 7.85 0.20
N SER A 64 5.31 7.85 -1.06
CA SER A 64 6.67 7.53 -1.46
C SER A 64 7.36 8.77 -2.03
N ASN A 65 8.63 8.96 -1.68
CA ASN A 65 9.46 9.97 -2.32
C ASN A 65 10.47 9.36 -3.30
N GLY A 66 10.31 8.08 -3.61
CA GLY A 66 11.23 7.34 -4.47
C GLY A 66 12.38 6.66 -3.75
N LYS A 67 12.64 7.04 -2.51
CA LYS A 67 13.70 6.45 -1.67
C LYS A 67 13.16 5.89 -0.38
N GLU A 68 12.11 6.49 0.14
CA GLU A 68 11.52 6.13 1.42
C GLU A 68 10.01 6.15 1.30
N LEU A 69 9.37 5.29 2.09
CA LEU A 69 7.94 5.38 2.33
C LEU A 69 7.71 6.12 3.64
N ILE A 70 6.78 7.06 3.61
CA ILE A 70 6.43 7.88 4.76
C ILE A 70 5.02 7.50 5.17
N PHE A 71 4.90 6.94 6.37
CA PHE A 71 3.63 6.54 6.97
C PHE A 71 3.26 7.59 8.00
N SER A 72 2.15 8.27 7.80
CA SER A 72 1.74 9.34 8.71
C SER A 72 0.27 9.22 9.11
N SER A 73 -0.04 9.63 10.34
CA SER A 73 -1.40 9.56 10.87
C SER A 73 -1.66 10.72 11.80
N LEU A 74 -2.85 11.30 11.70
CA LEU A 74 -3.34 12.28 12.66
C LEU A 74 -4.01 11.61 13.85
N ASP A 75 -4.42 10.35 13.69
CA ASP A 75 -5.20 9.61 14.69
C ASP A 75 -4.33 8.84 15.67
N ALA A 76 -3.22 8.27 15.19
CA ALA A 76 -2.37 7.42 16.00
C ALA A 76 -1.58 8.23 17.02
N THR A 77 -1.29 7.60 18.15
CA THR A 77 -0.50 8.24 19.23
C THR A 77 0.72 7.39 19.54
N LEU A 78 1.72 8.02 20.15
CA LEU A 78 2.93 7.31 20.55
C LEU A 78 2.71 6.38 21.75
N ASN A 79 1.55 6.51 22.42
CA ASN A 79 1.24 5.68 23.58
C ASN A 79 0.87 4.25 23.20
N SER A 80 0.38 4.05 21.99
CA SER A 80 0.00 2.74 21.50
C SER A 80 0.88 2.40 20.31
N LYS A 81 1.71 1.38 20.46
CA LYS A 81 2.62 1.00 19.39
C LYS A 81 1.86 0.47 18.19
N VAL A 82 2.13 1.03 17.04
CA VAL A 82 1.51 0.60 15.80
C VAL A 82 2.27 -0.59 15.23
N GLY A 83 1.55 -1.62 14.85
CA GLY A 83 2.10 -2.80 14.21
C GLY A 83 1.76 -2.87 12.73
N MET A 84 1.00 -3.89 12.36
CA MET A 84 0.64 -4.14 10.96
C MET A 84 -0.36 -3.12 10.45
N LEU A 85 -0.14 -2.64 9.24
CA LEU A 85 -1.11 -1.84 8.49
C LEU A 85 -1.78 -2.70 7.44
N TYR A 86 -3.06 -2.40 7.19
CA TYR A 86 -3.91 -3.16 6.28
C TYR A 86 -4.59 -2.22 5.29
N SER A 87 -5.08 -2.77 4.19
CA SER A 87 -5.91 -2.02 3.27
C SER A 87 -7.20 -1.56 3.95
N ASP A 88 -7.72 -0.43 3.49
CA ASP A 88 -8.98 0.11 4.00
C ASP A 88 -10.15 -0.49 3.20
N ILE A 89 -10.88 -1.41 3.83
CA ILE A 89 -11.98 -2.11 3.17
C ILE A 89 -13.17 -1.20 2.82
N THR A 90 -13.21 0.00 3.39
CA THR A 90 -14.32 0.94 3.08
C THR A 90 -14.23 1.46 1.65
N PHE A 91 -13.13 1.24 0.96
CA PHE A 91 -12.99 1.65 -0.44
C PHE A 91 -13.30 0.53 -1.43
N GLY A 92 -14.14 -0.42 -1.03
CA GLY A 92 -14.63 -1.44 -1.96
C GLY A 92 -13.83 -2.73 -1.99
N HIS A 93 -12.85 -2.87 -1.11
CA HIS A 93 -12.08 -4.11 -1.02
C HIS A 93 -12.82 -5.08 -0.09
N VAL A 94 -13.00 -6.31 -0.55
CA VAL A 94 -13.75 -7.31 0.21
C VAL A 94 -12.97 -7.78 1.43
N ASN A 95 -11.66 -7.88 1.29
CA ASN A 95 -10.80 -8.44 2.34
C ASN A 95 -9.75 -7.43 2.75
N LYS A 96 -9.31 -7.56 4.01
CA LYS A 96 -8.14 -6.83 4.49
C LYS A 96 -6.89 -7.55 4.02
N PHE A 97 -6.04 -6.83 3.33
CA PHE A 97 -4.73 -7.35 2.95
C PHE A 97 -3.65 -6.58 3.71
N PRO A 98 -2.66 -7.28 4.27
CA PRO A 98 -1.58 -6.60 4.99
C PRO A 98 -0.70 -5.82 4.03
N LEU A 99 -0.25 -4.66 4.49
CA LEU A 99 0.66 -3.82 3.74
C LEU A 99 2.08 -3.91 4.28
N PHE A 100 2.27 -3.60 5.55
CA PHE A 100 3.59 -3.54 6.15
C PHE A 100 3.48 -3.43 7.67
N ASP A 101 4.43 -4.05 8.38
CA ASP A 101 4.48 -4.02 9.84
C ASP A 101 5.45 -2.94 10.30
N LEU A 102 4.93 -1.95 11.00
CA LEU A 102 5.73 -0.82 11.49
C LEU A 102 6.37 -1.07 12.86
N GLU A 103 6.11 -2.22 13.48
CA GLU A 103 6.48 -2.43 14.89
C GLU A 103 7.97 -2.23 15.17
N SER A 104 8.83 -2.66 14.28
CA SER A 104 10.28 -2.61 14.50
C SER A 104 10.91 -1.29 14.08
N TYR A 105 10.13 -0.33 13.60
CA TYR A 105 10.64 0.94 13.12
C TYR A 105 10.37 2.04 14.14
N GLU A 106 11.22 3.08 14.10
CA GLU A 106 11.07 4.21 15.02
C GLU A 106 9.75 4.94 14.75
N GLN A 107 8.97 5.13 15.81
CA GLN A 107 7.69 5.81 15.76
C GLN A 107 7.84 7.15 16.47
N THR A 108 7.62 8.25 15.75
CA THR A 108 7.88 9.58 16.24
C THR A 108 6.80 10.54 15.76
N LYS A 109 6.88 11.80 16.19
CA LYS A 109 6.00 12.86 15.70
C LYS A 109 6.80 13.84 14.87
N ILE A 110 6.30 14.14 13.68
CA ILE A 110 6.86 15.17 12.81
C ILE A 110 5.69 16.06 12.40
N ASN A 111 5.80 17.35 12.68
CA ASN A 111 4.73 18.32 12.40
C ASN A 111 3.38 17.90 12.98
N ASN A 112 3.41 17.42 14.23
CA ASN A 112 2.23 16.97 14.96
C ASN A 112 1.55 15.72 14.39
N LYS A 113 2.23 15.02 13.46
CA LYS A 113 1.71 13.77 12.90
C LYS A 113 2.56 12.61 13.39
N PHE A 114 1.90 11.56 13.82
CA PHE A 114 2.57 10.27 14.03
C PHE A 114 3.22 9.88 12.71
N THR A 115 4.51 9.59 12.73
CA THR A 115 5.26 9.37 11.48
C THR A 115 6.25 8.23 11.64
N VAL A 116 6.30 7.38 10.62
CA VAL A 116 7.31 6.33 10.49
C VAL A 116 7.87 6.43 9.08
N ILE A 117 9.20 6.43 8.97
CA ILE A 117 9.89 6.50 7.69
C ILE A 117 10.62 5.19 7.47
N VAL A 118 10.35 4.55 6.33
CA VAL A 118 10.93 3.25 6.01
C VAL A 118 11.66 3.32 4.68
N PRO A 119 12.95 2.97 4.63
CA PRO A 119 13.64 2.90 3.33
C PRO A 119 12.94 1.93 2.39
N ILE A 120 12.80 2.29 1.13
CA ILE A 120 12.10 1.46 0.16
C ILE A 120 12.72 0.07 0.05
N GLU A 121 14.02 -0.03 0.21
CA GLU A 121 14.73 -1.32 0.15
C GLU A 121 14.26 -2.32 1.21
N LYS A 122 13.59 -1.83 2.28
CA LYS A 122 13.04 -2.69 3.32
C LYS A 122 11.63 -3.16 2.99
N MET A 123 11.01 -2.58 1.96
CA MET A 123 9.68 -2.97 1.56
C MET A 123 9.73 -4.24 0.74
N LEU A 124 8.61 -4.95 0.77
CA LEU A 124 8.48 -6.15 -0.05
C LEU A 124 8.51 -5.75 -1.52
N THR A 125 9.35 -6.44 -2.26
CA THR A 125 9.35 -6.32 -3.71
C THR A 125 8.42 -7.38 -4.27
N PHE A 126 7.94 -7.18 -5.49
CA PHE A 126 7.19 -8.23 -6.13
C PHE A 126 8.19 -9.30 -6.57
N GLN A 127 7.85 -10.52 -6.21
CA GLN A 127 8.62 -11.68 -6.61
C GLN A 127 8.13 -12.13 -7.98
N SER A 128 7.72 -13.36 -8.08
CA SER A 128 7.36 -13.92 -9.38
C SER A 128 5.87 -13.85 -9.67
N ASN A 129 5.02 -13.97 -8.67
CA ASN A 129 3.58 -14.07 -8.89
C ASN A 129 2.84 -12.93 -8.22
N LEU A 130 2.08 -12.21 -9.03
CA LEU A 130 1.24 -11.13 -8.55
C LEU A 130 -0.22 -11.49 -8.80
N PHE A 131 -1.08 -11.05 -7.90
CA PHE A 131 -2.50 -11.32 -7.97
C PHE A 131 -3.27 -10.02 -7.79
N ILE A 132 -4.41 -9.93 -8.46
CA ILE A 132 -5.32 -8.80 -8.32
C ILE A 132 -6.61 -9.36 -7.77
N PRO A 133 -6.84 -9.28 -6.44
CA PRO A 133 -8.06 -9.80 -5.87
C PRO A 133 -9.24 -8.95 -6.28
N LYS A 134 -10.28 -9.59 -6.78
CA LYS A 134 -11.49 -8.88 -7.21
C LYS A 134 -12.65 -9.25 -6.29
N SER A 135 -13.44 -8.25 -5.94
CA SER A 135 -14.70 -8.49 -5.27
C SER A 135 -15.71 -9.01 -6.29
N LYS A 136 -16.58 -9.85 -5.82
CA LYS A 136 -17.65 -10.38 -6.67
C LYS A 136 -18.87 -9.50 -6.64
#